data_4cf28a01aa08bb44de54444bd30047af
#
_entry.id   4cf28a01aa08bb44de54444bd30047af
#
_cell.length_a   1.000
_cell.length_b   1.000
_cell.length_c   1.000
_cell.angle_alpha   90.00
_cell.angle_beta   90.00
_cell.angle_gamma   90.00
#
_symmetry.space_group_name_H-M   'P 1'
#
loop_
_entity.id
_entity.type
_entity.pdbx_description
1 polymer ?
#
loop_
_entity_poly.entity_id
_entity_poly.type
_entity_poly.pdbx_seq_one_letter_code
_entity_poly.pdbx_strand_id
1 'polypeptide(L)'
;VSTIYRVLRYLSWPAIAGLLAAAVILLLFPEGLNNHSNMETTGLSPTANSEWAGPASYASAVRRASPSVVNIYTRKKLAQARHPLMDDPSFKRFFNSSNQPQQQRMQSSLGSGVIITADGYVLTNNHVVESADEILIQLQDGREALVQVVGRDPETDLAVLKADLDQLTPISIGDPNQINV
;
A
#
# COMPACT_ATOMS: atom_id res chain seq x y z
N VAL A 1 -46.24 22.31 33.87
CA VAL A 1 -45.33 21.49 34.76
C VAL A 1 -45.94 20.07 34.98
N SER A 2 -47.26 19.88 34.87
CA SER A 2 -47.93 18.62 35.20
C SER A 2 -47.77 17.49 34.11
N THR A 3 -47.46 17.83 32.88
CA THR A 3 -47.40 16.86 31.76
C THR A 3 -46.06 16.10 31.80
N ILE A 4 -44.97 16.73 32.18
CA ILE A 4 -43.62 16.10 32.24
C ILE A 4 -43.62 15.02 33.35
N TYR A 5 -44.23 15.25 34.49
CA TYR A 5 -44.28 14.25 35.56
C TYR A 5 -45.13 12.99 35.19
N ARG A 6 -46.16 13.16 34.36
CA ARG A 6 -46.91 11.99 33.85
C ARG A 6 -46.11 11.15 32.89
N VAL A 7 -45.38 11.76 31.95
CA VAL A 7 -44.51 11.07 31.00
C VAL A 7 -43.38 10.35 31.73
N LEU A 8 -42.76 11.01 32.68
CA LEU A 8 -41.69 10.41 33.49
C LEU A 8 -42.17 9.18 34.30
N ARG A 9 -43.41 9.22 34.81
CA ARG A 9 -44.03 8.11 35.58
C ARG A 9 -44.37 6.92 34.70
N TYR A 10 -44.73 7.12 33.41
CA TYR A 10 -44.96 6.03 32.48
C TYR A 10 -43.67 5.43 31.93
N LEU A 11 -42.60 6.20 31.87
CA LEU A 11 -41.28 5.70 31.39
C LEU A 11 -40.46 5.00 32.48
N SER A 12 -40.67 5.37 33.76
CA SER A 12 -39.91 4.78 34.86
C SER A 12 -40.30 3.32 35.15
N TRP A 13 -41.57 2.94 34.97
CA TRP A 13 -42.04 1.58 35.23
C TRP A 13 -41.40 0.53 34.32
N PRO A 14 -41.36 0.67 32.98
CA PRO A 14 -40.72 -0.29 32.11
C PRO A 14 -39.19 -0.30 32.29
N ALA A 15 -38.57 0.83 32.63
CA ALA A 15 -37.13 0.92 32.90
C ALA A 15 -36.75 0.12 34.17
N ILE A 16 -37.53 0.26 35.23
CA ILE A 16 -37.33 -0.50 36.47
C ILE A 16 -37.59 -2.01 36.23
N ALA A 17 -38.64 -2.34 35.48
CA ALA A 17 -38.93 -3.72 35.14
C ALA A 17 -37.80 -4.36 34.29
N GLY A 18 -37.25 -3.62 33.33
CA GLY A 18 -36.10 -4.05 32.50
C GLY A 18 -34.84 -4.28 33.34
N LEU A 19 -34.54 -3.38 34.28
CA LEU A 19 -33.40 -3.50 35.19
C LEU A 19 -33.52 -4.71 36.12
N LEU A 20 -34.73 -4.96 36.65
CA LEU A 20 -35.00 -6.13 37.46
C LEU A 20 -34.90 -7.43 36.67
N ALA A 21 -35.41 -7.47 35.44
CA ALA A 21 -35.28 -8.61 34.55
C ALA A 21 -33.79 -8.89 34.20
N ALA A 22 -33.02 -7.86 33.90
CA ALA A 22 -31.59 -8.00 33.66
C ALA A 22 -30.84 -8.51 34.90
N ALA A 23 -31.16 -8.03 36.09
CA ALA A 23 -30.59 -8.52 37.36
C ALA A 23 -30.94 -9.96 37.63
N VAL A 24 -32.19 -10.38 37.35
CA VAL A 24 -32.60 -11.79 37.52
C VAL A 24 -31.88 -12.69 36.51
N ILE A 25 -31.70 -12.26 35.27
CA ILE A 25 -30.96 -13.02 34.25
C ILE A 25 -29.49 -13.16 34.67
N LEU A 26 -28.86 -12.12 35.21
CA LEU A 26 -27.48 -12.15 35.70
C LEU A 26 -27.34 -13.08 36.94
N LEU A 27 -28.35 -13.17 37.79
CA LEU A 27 -28.35 -14.05 38.96
C LEU A 27 -28.62 -15.51 38.59
N LEU A 28 -29.47 -15.78 37.60
CA LEU A 28 -29.82 -17.13 37.18
C LEU A 28 -28.83 -17.74 36.20
N PHE A 29 -28.13 -16.89 35.42
CA PHE A 29 -27.13 -17.28 34.42
C PHE A 29 -25.81 -16.54 34.61
N PRO A 30 -25.08 -16.81 35.74
CA PRO A 30 -23.81 -16.16 36.05
C PRO A 30 -22.70 -16.49 35.01
N GLU A 31 -22.86 -17.57 34.24
CA GLU A 31 -21.87 -18.02 33.27
C GLU A 31 -21.95 -17.25 31.94
N GLY A 32 -23.01 -16.47 31.69
CA GLY A 32 -23.19 -15.72 30.44
C GLY A 32 -22.22 -14.54 30.24
N LEU A 33 -21.61 -14.04 31.32
CA LEU A 33 -20.65 -12.92 31.27
C LEU A 33 -19.18 -13.34 31.29
N ASN A 34 -18.90 -14.60 31.61
CA ASN A 34 -17.55 -15.15 31.66
C ASN A 34 -17.16 -15.92 30.40
N ASN A 35 -17.90 -15.73 29.30
CA ASN A 35 -17.46 -16.24 28.02
C ASN A 35 -16.38 -15.32 27.38
N HIS A 36 -15.39 -14.92 28.19
CA HIS A 36 -14.04 -14.84 27.66
C HIS A 36 -13.70 -16.30 27.34
N SER A 37 -13.77 -16.61 26.05
CA SER A 37 -13.18 -17.79 25.48
C SER A 37 -11.72 -17.84 25.94
N ASN A 38 -11.47 -18.36 27.13
CA ASN A 38 -10.25 -19.10 27.38
C ASN A 38 -10.32 -20.23 26.36
N MET A 39 -9.90 -19.96 25.17
CA MET A 39 -9.38 -20.94 24.25
C MET A 39 -8.19 -21.51 25.02
N GLU A 40 -8.48 -22.48 25.91
CA GLU A 40 -7.46 -23.42 26.39
C GLU A 40 -6.83 -23.94 25.11
N THR A 41 -5.72 -23.34 24.74
CA THR A 41 -4.71 -24.00 23.94
C THR A 41 -4.32 -25.21 24.76
N THR A 42 -5.15 -26.25 24.65
CA THR A 42 -4.77 -27.60 25.05
C THR A 42 -3.44 -27.82 24.40
N GLY A 43 -2.41 -27.86 25.24
CA GLY A 43 -1.02 -27.91 24.86
C GLY A 43 -0.78 -29.00 23.82
N LEU A 44 -0.83 -28.65 22.59
CA LEU A 44 -0.07 -29.31 21.55
C LEU A 44 1.36 -28.83 21.75
N SER A 45 2.06 -29.48 22.67
CA SER A 45 3.51 -29.54 22.60
C SER A 45 3.82 -29.86 21.14
N PRO A 46 4.64 -29.07 20.45
CA PRO A 46 5.11 -29.45 19.13
C PRO A 46 5.96 -30.71 19.32
N THR A 47 5.32 -31.88 19.23
CA THR A 47 6.04 -33.09 18.91
C THR A 47 6.69 -32.84 17.58
N ALA A 48 7.97 -32.55 17.64
CA ALA A 48 8.85 -32.52 16.50
C ALA A 48 8.76 -33.87 15.79
N ASN A 49 7.88 -33.99 14.80
CA ASN A 49 7.83 -34.97 13.71
C ASN A 49 6.39 -35.12 13.21
N SER A 50 5.79 -34.03 12.74
CA SER A 50 4.73 -34.15 11.75
C SER A 50 5.11 -33.26 10.59
N GLU A 51 5.50 -33.86 9.49
CA GLU A 51 5.59 -33.25 8.15
C GLU A 51 4.20 -32.79 7.67
N TRP A 52 3.55 -31.98 8.47
CA TRP A 52 2.46 -31.14 8.00
C TRP A 52 3.11 -29.84 7.55
N ALA A 53 3.60 -29.82 6.33
CA ALA A 53 3.87 -28.58 5.61
C ALA A 53 2.53 -27.85 5.46
N GLY A 54 2.10 -27.15 6.51
CA GLY A 54 1.07 -26.13 6.38
C GLY A 54 1.49 -25.16 5.29
N PRO A 55 0.57 -24.37 4.68
CA PRO A 55 0.90 -23.48 3.61
C PRO A 55 2.13 -22.65 4.01
N ALA A 56 3.22 -22.78 3.23
CA ALA A 56 4.49 -22.16 3.55
C ALA A 56 4.28 -20.65 3.72
N SER A 57 4.49 -20.14 4.95
CA SER A 57 4.35 -18.72 5.20
C SER A 57 5.53 -17.98 4.57
N TYR A 58 5.26 -17.15 3.57
CA TYR A 58 6.28 -16.29 2.94
C TYR A 58 6.71 -15.10 3.84
N ALA A 59 6.15 -14.97 5.03
CA ALA A 59 6.41 -13.84 5.92
C ALA A 59 7.89 -13.62 6.25
N SER A 60 8.67 -14.71 6.40
CA SER A 60 10.12 -14.61 6.66
C SER A 60 10.90 -14.14 5.42
N ALA A 61 10.50 -14.58 4.24
CA ALA A 61 11.10 -14.14 2.98
C ALA A 61 10.77 -12.66 2.71
N VAL A 62 9.51 -12.28 2.88
CA VAL A 62 9.06 -10.89 2.75
C VAL A 62 9.83 -9.97 3.70
N ARG A 63 9.93 -10.30 4.98
CA ARG A 63 10.69 -9.48 5.94
C ARG A 63 12.16 -9.28 5.55
N ARG A 64 12.79 -10.28 4.93
CA ARG A 64 14.18 -10.18 4.48
C ARG A 64 14.32 -9.37 3.19
N ALA A 65 13.39 -9.52 2.25
CA ALA A 65 13.46 -8.87 0.96
C ALA A 65 12.94 -7.42 0.98
N SER A 66 11.95 -7.12 1.80
CA SER A 66 11.30 -5.81 1.87
C SER A 66 12.24 -4.61 1.93
N PRO A 67 13.32 -4.59 2.76
CA PRO A 67 14.21 -3.44 2.82
C PRO A 67 14.96 -3.15 1.52
N SER A 68 15.03 -4.14 0.62
CA SER A 68 15.69 -4.03 -0.68
C SER A 68 14.71 -3.69 -1.81
N VAL A 69 13.41 -3.62 -1.54
CA VAL A 69 12.39 -3.29 -2.54
C VAL A 69 12.03 -1.83 -2.46
N VAL A 70 11.94 -1.18 -3.63
CA VAL A 70 11.57 0.24 -3.75
C VAL A 70 10.34 0.39 -4.63
N ASN A 71 9.53 1.42 -4.34
CA ASN A 71 8.51 1.89 -5.24
C ASN A 71 9.14 2.84 -6.25
N ILE A 72 8.72 2.76 -7.51
CA ILE A 72 9.19 3.63 -8.58
C ILE A 72 8.02 4.47 -9.08
N TYR A 73 8.15 5.76 -9.00
CA TYR A 73 7.21 6.74 -9.54
C TYR A 73 7.82 7.38 -10.77
N THR A 74 7.11 7.32 -11.88
CA THR A 74 7.54 7.97 -13.11
C THR A 74 6.60 9.10 -13.48
N ARG A 75 7.15 10.17 -14.07
CA ARG A 75 6.40 11.29 -14.60
C ARG A 75 6.78 11.51 -16.06
N LYS A 76 5.77 11.67 -16.88
CA LYS A 76 5.91 12.02 -18.30
C LYS A 76 5.13 13.28 -18.59
N LYS A 77 5.80 14.25 -19.22
CA LYS A 77 5.17 15.46 -19.72
C LYS A 77 4.51 15.13 -21.07
N LEU A 78 3.19 15.09 -21.09
CA LEU A 78 2.48 14.90 -22.36
C LEU A 78 2.56 16.21 -23.15
N ALA A 79 3.20 16.15 -24.32
CA ALA A 79 3.09 17.23 -25.28
C ALA A 79 1.63 17.37 -25.68
N GLN A 80 1.04 18.54 -25.45
CA GLN A 80 -0.31 18.80 -25.96
C GLN A 80 -0.24 18.74 -27.49
N ALA A 81 -0.99 17.80 -28.06
CA ALA A 81 -1.23 17.80 -29.49
C ALA A 81 -1.87 19.16 -29.83
N ARG A 82 -1.13 20.03 -30.53
CA ARG A 82 -1.68 21.29 -31.05
C ARG A 82 -2.79 20.90 -32.00
N HIS A 83 -4.02 21.25 -31.64
CA HIS A 83 -5.14 21.06 -32.54
C HIS A 83 -4.87 21.93 -33.80
N PRO A 84 -4.94 21.39 -35.04
CA PRO A 84 -4.65 22.14 -36.25
C PRO A 84 -5.41 23.49 -36.36
N LEU A 85 -6.61 23.55 -35.75
CA LEU A 85 -7.43 24.77 -35.70
C LEU A 85 -6.86 25.85 -34.77
N MET A 86 -5.95 25.51 -33.84
CA MET A 86 -5.29 26.49 -32.96
C MET A 86 -4.27 27.36 -33.70
N ASP A 87 -3.84 26.97 -34.91
CA ASP A 87 -2.92 27.77 -35.73
C ASP A 87 -3.61 28.74 -36.68
N ASP A 88 -4.96 28.64 -36.81
CA ASP A 88 -5.76 29.59 -37.62
C ASP A 88 -5.80 30.98 -36.95
N PRO A 89 -5.40 32.05 -37.64
CA PRO A 89 -5.41 33.42 -37.12
C PRO A 89 -6.80 33.88 -36.66
N SER A 90 -7.85 33.42 -37.32
CA SER A 90 -9.26 33.76 -36.98
C SER A 90 -9.66 33.12 -35.67
N PHE A 91 -9.29 31.86 -35.46
CA PHE A 91 -9.57 31.12 -34.21
C PHE A 91 -8.80 31.73 -33.02
N LYS A 92 -7.55 32.14 -33.22
CA LYS A 92 -6.75 32.83 -32.19
C LYS A 92 -7.40 34.13 -31.71
N ARG A 93 -8.06 34.89 -32.57
CA ARG A 93 -8.75 36.13 -32.18
C ARG A 93 -9.96 35.90 -31.29
N PHE A 94 -10.69 34.83 -31.50
CA PHE A 94 -11.88 34.52 -30.71
C PHE A 94 -11.59 33.83 -29.38
N PHE A 95 -10.54 33.00 -29.32
CA PHE A 95 -10.25 32.15 -28.14
C PHE A 95 -9.05 32.63 -27.31
N ASN A 96 -8.26 33.57 -27.76
CA ASN A 96 -7.10 34.09 -27.03
C ASN A 96 -7.45 35.05 -25.88
N SER A 97 -8.76 35.26 -25.59
CA SER A 97 -9.21 36.08 -24.46
C SER A 97 -9.19 35.34 -23.13
N SER A 98 -8.98 34.04 -23.11
CA SER A 98 -8.80 33.27 -21.89
C SER A 98 -7.32 32.93 -21.73
N ASN A 99 -6.65 33.76 -20.96
CA ASN A 99 -5.30 33.50 -20.42
C ASN A 99 -5.36 32.32 -19.45
N GLN A 100 -5.80 31.14 -19.90
CA GLN A 100 -5.67 29.94 -19.10
C GLN A 100 -4.23 29.45 -19.23
N PRO A 101 -3.49 29.36 -18.12
CA PRO A 101 -2.17 28.73 -18.16
C PRO A 101 -2.37 27.33 -18.71
N GLN A 102 -1.65 27.01 -19.79
CA GLN A 102 -1.64 25.66 -20.37
C GLN A 102 -1.16 24.70 -19.29
N GLN A 103 -2.09 24.02 -18.63
CA GLN A 103 -1.77 22.95 -17.69
C GLN A 103 -1.14 21.81 -18.49
N GLN A 104 0.16 21.68 -18.39
CA GLN A 104 0.87 20.50 -18.91
C GLN A 104 0.27 19.28 -18.24
N ARG A 105 -0.37 18.41 -18.99
CA ARG A 105 -0.86 17.14 -18.47
C ARG A 105 0.35 16.28 -18.13
N MET A 106 0.52 15.97 -16.87
CA MET A 106 1.51 15.03 -16.37
C MET A 106 0.86 13.65 -16.30
N GLN A 107 1.45 12.69 -16.95
CA GLN A 107 1.10 11.28 -16.77
C GLN A 107 2.08 10.72 -15.76
N SER A 108 1.57 10.11 -14.68
CA SER A 108 2.36 9.38 -13.70
C SER A 108 2.07 7.89 -13.81
N SER A 109 3.09 7.08 -13.62
CA SER A 109 3.00 5.63 -13.55
C SER A 109 3.71 5.15 -12.28
N LEU A 110 3.37 3.94 -11.86
CA LEU A 110 3.92 3.28 -10.68
C LEU A 110 4.54 1.95 -11.09
N GLY A 111 5.71 1.66 -10.56
CA GLY A 111 6.41 0.39 -10.71
C GLY A 111 7.12 0.00 -9.43
N SER A 112 7.92 -1.05 -9.51
CA SER A 112 8.76 -1.52 -8.41
C SER A 112 10.18 -1.80 -8.90
N GLY A 113 11.14 -1.70 -7.99
CA GLY A 113 12.53 -2.04 -8.25
C GLY A 113 13.17 -2.74 -7.06
N VAL A 114 14.35 -3.31 -7.31
CA VAL A 114 15.12 -4.02 -6.29
C VAL A 114 16.52 -3.43 -6.23
N ILE A 115 16.97 -3.05 -5.03
CA ILE A 115 18.33 -2.57 -4.77
C ILE A 115 19.27 -3.76 -4.90
N ILE A 116 20.21 -3.70 -5.83
CA ILE A 116 21.16 -4.80 -6.09
C ILE A 116 22.56 -4.53 -5.51
N THR A 117 22.88 -3.26 -5.22
CA THR A 117 24.17 -2.89 -4.62
C THR A 117 24.00 -1.81 -3.56
N ALA A 118 24.94 -1.76 -2.60
CA ALA A 118 24.94 -0.77 -1.51
C ALA A 118 25.23 0.65 -1.99
N ASP A 119 25.87 0.79 -3.15
CA ASP A 119 26.18 2.07 -3.78
C ASP A 119 25.03 2.63 -4.64
N GLY A 120 23.86 1.97 -4.64
CA GLY A 120 22.62 2.54 -5.16
C GLY A 120 22.19 2.09 -6.55
N TYR A 121 22.68 0.96 -7.04
CA TYR A 121 22.09 0.39 -8.26
C TYR A 121 20.79 -0.34 -7.95
N VAL A 122 19.74 -0.01 -8.73
CA VAL A 122 18.39 -0.56 -8.63
C VAL A 122 18.01 -1.22 -9.94
N LEU A 123 17.56 -2.46 -9.89
CA LEU A 123 17.05 -3.20 -11.04
C LEU A 123 15.53 -3.05 -11.11
N THR A 124 15.02 -2.79 -12.31
CA THR A 124 13.58 -2.68 -12.60
C THR A 124 13.29 -3.15 -14.03
N ASN A 125 12.03 -3.09 -14.45
CA ASN A 125 11.64 -3.39 -15.82
C ASN A 125 11.81 -2.16 -16.73
N ASN A 126 12.18 -2.41 -18.00
CA ASN A 126 12.35 -1.35 -18.97
C ASN A 126 11.06 -0.59 -19.25
N HIS A 127 9.92 -1.30 -19.38
CA HIS A 127 8.62 -0.66 -19.66
C HIS A 127 8.18 0.32 -18.57
N VAL A 128 8.69 0.18 -17.32
CA VAL A 128 8.39 1.12 -16.22
C VAL A 128 9.03 2.48 -16.49
N VAL A 129 10.21 2.52 -17.10
CA VAL A 129 11.05 3.73 -17.20
C VAL A 129 11.24 4.26 -18.61
N GLU A 130 10.88 3.50 -19.66
CA GLU A 130 11.19 3.83 -21.06
C GLU A 130 10.63 5.19 -21.55
N SER A 131 9.50 5.60 -21.00
CA SER A 131 8.80 6.83 -21.40
C SER A 131 8.84 7.91 -20.34
N ALA A 132 9.61 7.74 -19.29
CA ALA A 132 9.69 8.68 -18.16
C ALA A 132 10.63 9.84 -18.45
N ASP A 133 10.17 11.07 -18.20
CA ASP A 133 11.03 12.27 -18.16
C ASP A 133 11.69 12.42 -16.78
N GLU A 134 11.05 11.93 -15.75
CA GLU A 134 11.51 11.99 -14.37
C GLU A 134 11.18 10.68 -13.65
N ILE A 135 12.13 10.14 -12.92
CA ILE A 135 11.99 8.89 -12.16
C ILE A 135 12.36 9.15 -10.71
N LEU A 136 11.43 8.84 -9.80
CA LEU A 136 11.61 8.93 -8.36
C LEU A 136 11.51 7.52 -7.78
N ILE A 137 12.41 7.15 -6.88
CA ILE A 137 12.27 5.95 -6.05
C ILE A 137 11.89 6.34 -4.63
N GLN A 138 11.10 5.47 -3.98
CA GLN A 138 10.77 5.57 -2.57
C GLN A 138 11.10 4.25 -1.87
N LEU A 139 11.90 4.34 -0.82
CA LEU A 139 12.26 3.23 0.04
C LEU A 139 11.13 2.91 1.03
N GLN A 140 11.21 1.75 1.68
CA GLN A 140 10.25 1.34 2.70
C GLN A 140 10.24 2.26 3.95
N ASP A 141 11.37 2.87 4.27
CA ASP A 141 11.50 3.83 5.37
C ASP A 141 10.96 5.23 5.04
N GLY A 142 10.44 5.43 3.82
CA GLY A 142 9.87 6.68 3.34
C GLY A 142 10.88 7.64 2.72
N ARG A 143 12.17 7.32 2.68
CA ARG A 143 13.16 8.13 1.94
C ARG A 143 12.89 8.08 0.45
N GLU A 144 13.10 9.20 -0.22
CA GLU A 144 12.88 9.35 -1.66
C GLU A 144 14.12 9.93 -2.34
N ALA A 145 14.37 9.52 -3.58
CA ALA A 145 15.40 10.11 -4.42
C ALA A 145 15.01 10.11 -5.90
N LEU A 146 15.45 11.15 -6.59
CA LEU A 146 15.48 11.15 -8.06
C LEU A 146 16.61 10.23 -8.51
N VAL A 147 16.33 9.42 -9.54
CA VAL A 147 17.28 8.44 -10.06
C VAL A 147 17.52 8.64 -11.54
N GLN A 148 18.68 8.18 -12.02
CA GLN A 148 19.07 8.20 -13.42
C GLN A 148 19.07 6.79 -13.99
N VAL A 149 18.66 6.65 -15.25
CA VAL A 149 18.77 5.39 -15.98
C VAL A 149 20.22 5.20 -16.43
N VAL A 150 20.86 4.14 -15.97
CA VAL A 150 22.23 3.77 -16.33
C VAL A 150 22.29 2.90 -17.58
N GLY A 151 21.31 2.00 -17.70
CA GLY A 151 21.22 1.09 -18.83
C GLY A 151 19.82 0.54 -19.00
N ARG A 152 19.51 0.11 -20.23
CA ARG A 152 18.22 -0.50 -20.59
C ARG A 152 18.47 -1.65 -21.54
N ASP A 153 17.67 -2.68 -21.37
CA ASP A 153 17.57 -3.81 -22.29
C ASP A 153 16.09 -4.07 -22.60
N PRO A 154 15.58 -3.54 -23.73
CA PRO A 154 14.19 -3.77 -24.14
C PRO A 154 13.87 -5.21 -24.48
N GLU A 155 14.84 -6.03 -24.89
CA GLU A 155 14.60 -7.42 -25.29
C GLU A 155 14.30 -8.29 -24.06
N THR A 156 14.98 -8.06 -22.95
CA THR A 156 14.76 -8.76 -21.68
C THR A 156 13.81 -8.01 -20.75
N ASP A 157 13.34 -6.81 -21.13
CA ASP A 157 12.54 -5.91 -20.32
C ASP A 157 13.23 -5.53 -18.99
N LEU A 158 14.53 -5.30 -19.03
CA LEU A 158 15.31 -4.88 -17.85
C LEU A 158 15.82 -3.44 -17.98
N ALA A 159 15.90 -2.75 -16.85
CA ALA A 159 16.55 -1.46 -16.73
C ALA A 159 17.31 -1.36 -15.40
N VAL A 160 18.44 -0.66 -15.43
CA VAL A 160 19.27 -0.36 -14.27
C VAL A 160 19.21 1.13 -14.00
N LEU A 161 18.88 1.48 -12.76
CA LEU A 161 18.82 2.84 -12.26
C LEU A 161 19.96 3.08 -11.27
N LYS A 162 20.37 4.34 -11.14
CA LYS A 162 21.34 4.79 -10.12
C LYS A 162 20.64 5.78 -9.20
N ALA A 163 20.59 5.45 -7.92
CA ALA A 163 20.17 6.31 -6.82
C ALA A 163 21.39 6.88 -6.10
N ASP A 164 21.30 8.12 -5.66
CA ASP A 164 22.26 8.76 -4.77
C ASP A 164 21.66 8.80 -3.36
N LEU A 165 21.74 7.68 -2.66
CA LEU A 165 21.25 7.49 -1.30
C LEU A 165 22.25 6.64 -0.50
N ASP A 166 22.44 7.04 0.75
CA ASP A 166 23.25 6.29 1.71
C ASP A 166 22.42 5.19 2.42
N GLN A 167 23.13 4.25 3.05
CA GLN A 167 22.54 3.21 3.91
C GLN A 167 21.46 2.38 3.19
N LEU A 168 21.74 1.98 1.97
CA LEU A 168 20.90 1.09 1.21
C LEU A 168 21.14 -0.38 1.61
N THR A 169 20.07 -1.17 1.60
CA THR A 169 20.13 -2.61 1.88
C THR A 169 19.98 -3.39 0.57
N PRO A 170 21.08 -3.94 0.02
CA PRO A 170 21.00 -4.75 -1.20
C PRO A 170 20.26 -6.06 -0.96
N ILE A 171 19.59 -6.57 -2.01
CA ILE A 171 18.97 -7.88 -1.97
C ILE A 171 20.05 -8.98 -1.97
N SER A 172 19.77 -10.04 -1.22
CA SER A 172 20.59 -11.26 -1.31
C SER A 172 20.09 -12.11 -2.47
N ILE A 173 20.92 -12.30 -3.47
CA ILE A 173 20.63 -13.16 -4.62
C ILE A 173 20.98 -14.60 -4.25
N GLY A 174 20.01 -15.51 -4.36
CA GLY A 174 20.23 -16.95 -4.10
C GLY A 174 20.86 -17.67 -5.28
N ASP A 175 21.44 -18.82 -5.00
CA ASP A 175 21.93 -19.74 -6.05
C ASP A 175 20.75 -20.56 -6.61
N PRO A 176 20.40 -20.44 -7.90
CA PRO A 176 19.30 -21.18 -8.51
C PRO A 176 19.50 -22.70 -8.48
N ASN A 177 20.75 -23.19 -8.36
CA ASN A 177 21.04 -24.62 -8.29
C ASN A 177 20.76 -25.24 -6.91
N GLN A 178 20.47 -24.41 -5.89
CA GLN A 178 20.15 -24.84 -4.53
C GLN A 178 18.65 -24.76 -4.21
N ILE A 179 17.82 -24.44 -5.19
CA ILE A 179 16.37 -24.40 -5.02
C ILE A 179 15.82 -25.82 -5.06
N ASN A 180 15.28 -26.29 -3.93
CA ASN A 180 14.50 -27.53 -3.88
C ASN A 180 13.02 -27.20 -4.17
N VAL A 181 12.43 -27.95 -5.10
CA VAL A 181 11.02 -27.89 -5.49
C VAL A 181 10.26 -28.99 -4.75
#